data_1515615078c80b76f3ed76e41dd01a0b
#
_entry.id   1515615078c80b76f3ed76e41dd01a0b
#
_cell.length_a   1.000
_cell.length_b   1.000
_cell.length_c   1.000
_cell.angle_alpha   90.00
_cell.angle_beta   90.00
_cell.angle_gamma   90.00
#
_symmetry.space_group_name_H-M   'P 1'
#
loop_
_entity.id
_entity.type
_entity.pdbx_description
1 polymer ?
#
loop_
_entity_poly.entity_id
_entity_poly.type
_entity_poly.pdbx_seq_one_letter_code
_entity_poly.pdbx_strand_id
1 'polypeptide(L)'
;CPHCAEPYDPPRALLGLFGIKDAEGATFRRGKGCYHCGNTGYLGRIGIFEVMPVTPEIQEAIVRRAHAQEISAIAQRQGVMNTLAQDAARKVRAGITTVEEALRAAMV
;
A
#
# COMPACT_ATOMS: atom_id res chain seq x y z
N CYS A 1 -2.40 -14.99 5.57
CA CYS A 1 -3.05 -16.31 5.42
C CYS A 1 -4.48 -16.25 5.94
N PRO A 2 -5.50 -16.51 5.09
CA PRO A 2 -6.89 -16.43 5.55
C PRO A 2 -7.28 -17.51 6.56
N HIS A 3 -6.53 -18.59 6.63
CA HIS A 3 -6.85 -19.69 7.56
C HIS A 3 -6.46 -19.39 9.02
N CYS A 4 -5.50 -18.47 9.24
CA CYS A 4 -5.04 -18.15 10.59
C CYS A 4 -5.00 -16.65 10.87
N ALA A 5 -5.52 -15.84 9.98
CA ALA A 5 -5.54 -14.39 10.18
C ALA A 5 -6.44 -14.04 11.37
N GLU A 6 -5.92 -13.16 12.22
CA GLU A 6 -6.64 -12.69 13.41
C GLU A 6 -6.40 -11.19 13.59
N PRO A 7 -7.29 -10.48 14.28
CA PRO A 7 -7.06 -9.07 14.57
C PRO A 7 -5.77 -8.85 15.37
N TYR A 8 -5.07 -7.76 15.08
CA TYR A 8 -3.91 -7.37 15.84
C TYR A 8 -3.79 -5.85 15.85
N ASP A 9 -2.92 -5.36 16.73
CA ASP A 9 -2.68 -3.92 16.92
C ASP A 9 -1.29 -3.59 16.39
N PRO A 10 -1.18 -3.05 15.16
CA PRO A 10 0.13 -2.78 14.57
C PRO A 10 0.82 -1.61 15.26
N PRO A 11 2.18 -1.57 15.24
CA PRO A 11 2.92 -0.44 15.81
C PRO A 11 2.56 0.88 15.12
N ARG A 12 2.24 1.90 15.91
CA ARG A 12 1.83 3.21 15.38
C ARG A 12 2.92 3.88 14.53
N ALA A 13 4.18 3.67 14.90
CA ALA A 13 5.29 4.21 14.13
C ALA A 13 5.31 3.68 12.69
N LEU A 14 5.00 2.40 12.50
CA LEU A 14 4.94 1.80 11.16
C LEU A 14 3.72 2.29 10.38
N LEU A 15 2.58 2.46 11.04
CA LEU A 15 1.39 3.02 10.40
C LEU A 15 1.64 4.43 9.89
N GLY A 16 2.40 5.23 10.65
CA GLY A 16 2.77 6.58 10.26
C GLY A 16 3.59 6.64 8.98
N LEU A 17 4.43 5.63 8.72
CA LEU A 17 5.22 5.56 7.50
C LEU A 17 4.35 5.44 6.24
N PHE A 18 3.14 4.91 6.36
CA PHE A 18 2.18 4.79 5.25
C PHE A 18 1.14 5.89 5.27
N GLY A 19 1.27 6.87 6.15
CA GLY A 19 0.29 7.95 6.28
C GLY A 19 -1.04 7.51 6.89
N ILE A 20 -1.07 6.38 7.57
CA ILE A 20 -2.26 5.89 8.27
C ILE A 20 -2.32 6.59 9.64
N LYS A 21 -3.01 7.73 9.68
CA LYS A 21 -3.11 8.55 10.89
C LYS A 21 -4.28 8.16 11.77
N ASP A 22 -5.31 7.59 11.16
CA ASP A 22 -6.54 7.22 11.83
C ASP A 22 -6.82 5.74 11.56
N ALA A 23 -6.79 4.96 12.64
CA ALA A 23 -7.09 3.53 12.57
C ALA A 23 -8.59 3.24 12.67
N GLU A 24 -9.43 4.27 12.85
CA GLU A 24 -10.87 4.11 12.94
C GLU A 24 -11.42 3.52 11.66
N GLY A 25 -12.23 2.47 11.77
CA GLY A 25 -12.77 1.75 10.63
C GLY A 25 -11.79 0.80 9.95
N ALA A 26 -10.54 0.75 10.38
CA ALA A 26 -9.57 -0.21 9.86
C ALA A 26 -9.72 -1.55 10.56
N THR A 27 -9.47 -2.63 9.79
CA THR A 27 -9.52 -4.00 10.31
C THR A 27 -8.14 -4.62 10.11
N PHE A 28 -7.20 -4.27 10.99
CA PHE A 28 -5.85 -4.83 10.92
C PHE A 28 -5.86 -6.30 11.29
N ARG A 29 -5.21 -7.13 10.47
CA ARG A 29 -5.15 -8.55 10.68
C ARG A 29 -3.75 -9.08 10.41
N ARG A 30 -3.38 -10.14 11.13
CA ARG A 30 -2.11 -10.81 10.97
C ARG A 30 -2.31 -12.32 11.10
N GLY A 31 -1.64 -13.09 10.26
CA GLY A 31 -1.63 -14.54 10.40
C GLY A 31 -0.74 -14.96 11.55
N LYS A 32 -1.28 -15.73 12.49
CA LYS A 32 -0.51 -16.25 13.63
C LYS A 32 0.40 -17.42 13.25
N GLY A 33 0.19 -18.00 12.08
CA GLY A 33 0.86 -19.20 11.63
C GLY A 33 -0.03 -20.42 11.80
N CYS A 34 -0.08 -21.26 10.79
CA CYS A 34 -0.86 -22.49 10.78
C CYS A 34 -0.30 -23.47 9.77
N TYR A 35 -0.90 -24.64 9.72
CA TYR A 35 -0.52 -25.67 8.76
C TYR A 35 -0.61 -25.20 7.30
N HIS A 36 -1.65 -24.45 6.96
CA HIS A 36 -1.90 -24.03 5.58
C HIS A 36 -0.84 -23.09 5.03
N CYS A 37 -0.21 -22.28 5.88
CA CYS A 37 0.80 -21.32 5.46
C CYS A 37 2.21 -21.71 5.87
N GLY A 38 2.41 -22.95 6.36
CA GLY A 38 3.71 -23.39 6.84
C GLY A 38 4.22 -22.59 8.03
N ASN A 39 3.32 -22.15 8.89
CA ASN A 39 3.59 -21.33 10.08
C ASN A 39 4.17 -19.95 9.79
N THR A 40 4.06 -19.46 8.54
CA THR A 40 4.55 -18.13 8.17
C THR A 40 3.56 -17.01 8.45
N GLY A 41 2.27 -17.32 8.48
CA GLY A 41 1.22 -16.32 8.56
C GLY A 41 0.82 -15.74 7.21
N TYR A 42 1.51 -16.08 6.14
CA TYR A 42 1.27 -15.57 4.80
C TYR A 42 1.02 -16.70 3.83
N LEU A 43 0.08 -16.50 2.90
CA LEU A 43 -0.27 -17.48 1.88
C LEU A 43 -0.58 -16.77 0.58
N GLY A 44 0.14 -17.14 -0.49
CA GLY A 44 -0.07 -16.57 -1.80
C GLY A 44 0.48 -15.15 -1.93
N ARG A 45 0.03 -14.46 -2.96
CA ARG A 45 0.47 -13.11 -3.31
C ARG A 45 -0.70 -12.27 -3.74
N ILE A 46 -0.62 -10.98 -3.45
CA ILE A 46 -1.56 -9.98 -3.98
C ILE A 46 -0.74 -8.88 -4.66
N GLY A 47 -1.35 -8.24 -5.66
CA GLY A 47 -0.71 -7.13 -6.33
C GLY A 47 -0.83 -5.83 -5.54
N ILE A 48 0.23 -5.02 -5.56
CA ILE A 48 0.20 -3.62 -5.13
C ILE A 48 0.46 -2.81 -6.39
N PHE A 49 -0.40 -1.84 -6.67
CA PHE A 49 -0.39 -1.13 -7.94
C PHE A 49 -0.23 0.37 -7.74
N GLU A 50 0.53 0.98 -8.63
CA GLU A 50 0.61 2.42 -8.76
C GLU A 50 -0.04 2.79 -10.08
N VAL A 51 -1.10 3.60 -10.03
CA VAL A 51 -1.90 3.93 -11.20
C VAL A 51 -1.93 5.45 -11.36
N MET A 52 -1.64 5.91 -12.57
CA MET A 52 -1.62 7.33 -12.91
C MET A 52 -2.39 7.52 -14.22
N PRO A 53 -3.65 7.98 -14.16
CA PRO A 53 -4.34 8.40 -15.39
C PRO A 53 -3.60 9.57 -16.04
N VAL A 54 -3.49 9.55 -17.37
CA VAL A 54 -2.79 10.60 -18.10
C VAL A 54 -3.76 11.75 -18.37
N THR A 55 -3.64 12.81 -17.57
CA THR A 55 -4.41 14.03 -17.76
C THR A 55 -3.74 14.92 -18.83
N PRO A 56 -4.43 15.96 -19.36
CA PRO A 56 -3.79 16.88 -20.31
C PRO A 56 -2.50 17.52 -19.80
N GLU A 57 -2.44 17.90 -18.51
CA GLU A 57 -1.21 18.46 -17.94
C GLU A 57 -0.07 17.44 -17.89
N ILE A 58 -0.39 16.19 -17.56
CA ILE A 58 0.60 15.11 -17.55
C ILE A 58 1.06 14.81 -18.98
N GLN A 59 0.13 14.80 -19.93
CA GLN A 59 0.46 14.60 -21.33
C GLN A 59 1.43 15.67 -21.83
N GLU A 60 1.20 16.93 -21.50
CA GLU A 60 2.09 18.03 -21.82
C GLU A 60 3.48 17.83 -21.22
N ALA A 61 3.56 17.43 -19.96
CA ALA A 61 4.81 17.15 -19.28
C ALA A 61 5.57 16.00 -19.97
N ILE A 62 4.89 14.97 -20.41
CA ILE A 62 5.48 13.86 -21.15
C ILE A 62 6.06 14.34 -22.47
N VAL A 63 5.30 15.14 -23.20
CA VAL A 63 5.74 15.66 -24.52
C VAL A 63 6.99 16.50 -24.41
N ARG A 64 7.10 17.34 -23.37
CA ARG A 64 8.32 18.16 -23.13
C ARG A 64 9.43 17.41 -22.41
N ARG A 65 9.27 16.10 -22.22
CA ARG A 65 10.27 15.20 -21.63
C ARG A 65 10.64 15.58 -20.21
N ALA A 66 9.64 15.93 -19.39
CA ALA A 66 9.84 16.21 -17.98
C ALA A 66 10.35 14.97 -17.26
N HIS A 67 11.08 15.16 -16.16
CA HIS A 67 11.55 14.06 -15.34
C HIS A 67 10.37 13.34 -14.66
N ALA A 68 10.58 12.05 -14.38
CA ALA A 68 9.56 11.22 -13.73
C ALA A 68 9.06 11.83 -12.42
N GLN A 69 9.95 12.43 -11.64
CA GLN A 69 9.58 13.08 -10.38
C GLN A 69 8.64 14.27 -10.60
N GLU A 70 8.86 15.04 -11.65
CA GLU A 70 7.99 16.17 -12.00
C GLU A 70 6.61 15.68 -12.41
N ILE A 71 6.54 14.62 -13.24
CA ILE A 71 5.27 14.04 -13.68
C ILE A 71 4.50 13.50 -12.47
N SER A 72 5.18 12.80 -11.58
CA SER A 72 4.58 12.28 -10.35
C SER A 72 4.05 13.41 -9.46
N ALA A 73 4.79 14.50 -9.33
CA ALA A 73 4.36 15.66 -8.55
C ALA A 73 3.09 16.29 -9.13
N ILE A 74 3.00 16.40 -10.47
CA ILE A 74 1.78 16.89 -11.13
C ILE A 74 0.61 15.98 -10.83
N ALA A 75 0.79 14.67 -10.98
CA ALA A 75 -0.27 13.69 -10.74
C ALA A 75 -0.76 13.71 -9.29
N GLN A 76 0.14 13.84 -8.34
CA GLN A 76 -0.21 13.91 -6.92
C GLN A 76 -0.93 15.21 -6.59
N ARG A 77 -0.49 16.33 -7.15
CA ARG A 77 -1.14 17.64 -6.97
C ARG A 77 -2.56 17.63 -7.51
N GLN A 78 -2.80 16.94 -8.63
CA GLN A 78 -4.13 16.81 -9.21
C GLN A 78 -5.00 15.78 -8.48
N GLY A 79 -4.40 14.96 -7.60
CA GLY A 79 -5.11 13.92 -6.86
C GLY A 79 -5.55 12.74 -7.71
N VAL A 80 -4.95 12.55 -8.89
CA VAL A 80 -5.32 11.46 -9.80
C VAL A 80 -4.42 10.23 -9.68
N MET A 81 -3.27 10.36 -9.01
CA MET A 81 -2.32 9.27 -8.85
C MET A 81 -2.55 8.53 -7.55
N ASN A 82 -2.61 7.20 -7.64
CA ASN A 82 -2.63 6.34 -6.47
C ASN A 82 -1.27 5.64 -6.40
N THR A 83 -0.45 6.02 -5.41
CA THR A 83 0.92 5.50 -5.29
C THR A 83 0.96 4.08 -4.75
N LEU A 84 2.11 3.40 -4.90
CA LEU A 84 2.31 2.07 -4.29
C LEU A 84 2.08 2.12 -2.78
N ALA A 85 2.58 3.15 -2.11
CA ALA A 85 2.40 3.30 -0.67
C ALA A 85 0.92 3.47 -0.29
N GLN A 86 0.17 4.24 -1.07
CA GLN A 86 -1.26 4.43 -0.83
C GLN A 86 -2.05 3.14 -1.04
N ASP A 87 -1.73 2.38 -2.07
CA ASP A 87 -2.39 1.09 -2.32
C ASP A 87 -2.04 0.07 -1.23
N ALA A 88 -0.77 0.03 -0.82
CA ALA A 88 -0.34 -0.82 0.27
C ALA A 88 -1.06 -0.46 1.58
N ALA A 89 -1.18 0.84 1.90
CA ALA A 89 -1.89 1.31 3.07
C ALA A 89 -3.36 0.86 3.07
N ARG A 90 -4.02 0.94 1.93
CA ARG A 90 -5.41 0.50 1.79
C ARG A 90 -5.56 -0.99 2.09
N LYS A 91 -4.63 -1.82 1.59
CA LYS A 91 -4.65 -3.26 1.82
C LYS A 91 -4.33 -3.64 3.26
N VAL A 92 -3.44 -2.90 3.91
CA VAL A 92 -3.17 -3.06 5.35
C VAL A 92 -4.42 -2.74 6.17
N ARG A 93 -5.09 -1.63 5.87
CA ARG A 93 -6.31 -1.23 6.59
C ARG A 93 -7.45 -2.23 6.40
N ALA A 94 -7.51 -2.88 5.25
CA ALA A 94 -8.52 -3.90 4.97
C ALA A 94 -8.21 -5.26 5.58
N GLY A 95 -7.04 -5.42 6.19
CA GLY A 95 -6.63 -6.70 6.79
C GLY A 95 -6.17 -7.74 5.78
N ILE A 96 -5.88 -7.33 4.55
CA ILE A 96 -5.43 -8.25 3.50
C ILE A 96 -3.98 -8.64 3.71
N THR A 97 -3.16 -7.70 4.18
CA THR A 97 -1.76 -7.92 4.51
C THR A 97 -1.39 -7.18 5.79
N THR A 98 -0.14 -7.33 6.23
CA THR A 98 0.36 -6.63 7.42
C THR A 98 1.14 -5.39 7.05
N VAL A 99 1.30 -4.46 8.00
CA VAL A 99 2.11 -3.26 7.79
C VAL A 99 3.59 -3.63 7.59
N GLU A 100 4.07 -4.67 8.26
CA GLU A 100 5.44 -5.15 8.10
C GLU A 100 5.71 -5.64 6.68
N GLU A 101 4.79 -6.42 6.11
CA GLU A 101 4.93 -6.91 4.74
C GLU A 101 4.79 -5.78 3.72
N ALA A 102 3.88 -4.85 3.94
CA ALA A 102 3.71 -3.68 3.09
C ALA A 102 4.97 -2.81 3.10
N LEU A 103 5.59 -2.64 4.25
CA LEU A 103 6.84 -1.89 4.38
C LEU A 103 7.94 -2.53 3.54
N ARG A 104 8.08 -3.84 3.61
CA ARG A 104 9.06 -4.59 2.83
C ARG A 104 8.83 -4.44 1.33
N ALA A 105 7.58 -4.45 0.88
CA ALA A 105 7.25 -4.46 -0.54
C ALA A 105 7.22 -3.06 -1.17
N ALA A 106 6.77 -2.04 -0.44
CA ALA A 106 6.48 -0.73 -1.00
C ALA A 106 7.47 0.36 -0.61
N MET A 107 8.27 0.15 0.45
CA MET A 107 9.17 1.18 0.99
C MET A 107 10.65 0.82 0.84
N VAL A 108 10.96 -0.27 0.18
CA VAL A 108 12.32 -0.71 -0.09
C VAL A 108 12.87 -0.07 -1.35
#